data_966162943228281ffcf89edaee83d922
#
_entry.id   966162943228281ffcf89edaee83d922
#
_cell.length_a   1.000
_cell.length_b   1.000
_cell.length_c   1.000
_cell.angle_alpha   90.00
_cell.angle_beta   90.00
_cell.angle_gamma   90.00
#
_symmetry.space_group_name_H-M   'P 1'
#
loop_
_entity.id
_entity.type
_entity.pdbx_description
1 polymer ?
#
loop_
_entity_poly.entity_id
_entity_poly.type
_entity_poly.pdbx_seq_one_letter_code
_entity_poly.pdbx_strand_id
1 'polypeptide(L)'
;MNISLSSTQVLDLLDHKANLVQYSDLHKIPTIDELLGTHKKCVLLYQTSHNYGHWCCVWEHNDIIFFFDSYGSKPDSQLKFVPHDMKEELNSNHNYLIRLMYNSGKPVEFNQYQLQSRDPHVASCGRWCVNRLRFPEISIDEYHTIFKDASKYINKDKLICLLVPL
;
A
#
# COMPACT_ATOMS: atom_id res chain seq x y z
N MET A 1 -20.15 -1.49 5.72
CA MET A 1 -19.12 -2.53 5.45
C MET A 1 -17.92 -2.00 4.68
N ASN A 2 -17.98 -0.85 4.10
CA ASN A 2 -16.89 -0.21 3.34
C ASN A 2 -16.37 1.07 4.02
N ILE A 3 -16.06 0.97 5.30
CA ILE A 3 -15.44 2.09 6.02
C ILE A 3 -13.93 1.99 5.79
N SER A 4 -13.34 3.07 5.28
CA SER A 4 -11.88 3.18 5.14
C SER A 4 -11.22 3.11 6.51
N LEU A 5 -10.05 2.49 6.57
CA LEU A 5 -9.26 2.45 7.80
C LEU A 5 -8.58 3.80 8.04
N SER A 6 -8.61 4.27 9.29
CA SER A 6 -7.78 5.37 9.74
C SER A 6 -6.33 4.91 9.93
N SER A 7 -5.41 5.87 10.04
CA SER A 7 -4.00 5.57 10.34
C SER A 7 -3.83 4.78 11.63
N THR A 8 -4.55 5.15 12.69
CA THR A 8 -4.52 4.44 13.97
C THR A 8 -4.99 3.00 13.83
N GLN A 9 -6.10 2.77 13.13
CA GLN A 9 -6.64 1.43 12.90
C GLN A 9 -5.68 0.55 12.10
N VAL A 10 -5.02 1.10 11.08
CA VAL A 10 -4.02 0.38 10.30
C VAL A 10 -2.85 -0.08 11.19
N LEU A 11 -2.32 0.82 12.01
CA LEU A 11 -1.23 0.49 12.93
C LEU A 11 -1.64 -0.54 13.98
N ASP A 12 -2.82 -0.39 14.57
CA ASP A 12 -3.34 -1.34 15.57
C ASP A 12 -3.50 -2.74 14.96
N LEU A 13 -4.05 -2.84 13.76
CA LEU A 13 -4.23 -4.11 13.05
C LEU A 13 -2.90 -4.78 12.64
N LEU A 14 -1.82 -4.02 12.59
CA LEU A 14 -0.45 -4.51 12.32
C LEU A 14 0.37 -4.69 13.62
N ASP A 15 -0.26 -4.60 14.79
CA ASP A 15 0.43 -4.69 16.10
C ASP A 15 1.59 -3.69 16.22
N HIS A 16 1.47 -2.51 15.59
CA HIS A 16 2.50 -1.48 15.48
C HIS A 16 3.84 -1.99 14.89
N LYS A 17 3.80 -3.06 14.09
CA LYS A 17 4.97 -3.67 13.45
C LYS A 17 5.15 -3.22 12.00
N ALA A 18 4.85 -1.98 11.71
CA ALA A 18 5.09 -1.32 10.44
C ALA A 18 5.20 0.19 10.64
N ASN A 19 5.98 0.84 9.80
CA ASN A 19 5.94 2.29 9.71
C ASN A 19 4.68 2.72 8.94
N LEU A 20 4.16 3.88 9.25
CA LEU A 20 3.09 4.51 8.51
C LEU A 20 3.53 5.90 8.09
N VAL A 21 3.52 6.17 6.80
CA VAL A 21 4.02 7.40 6.22
C VAL A 21 3.00 7.99 5.25
N GLN A 22 2.78 9.30 5.34
CA GLN A 22 2.07 10.03 4.31
C GLN A 22 3.03 10.37 3.16
N TYR A 23 2.58 10.28 1.92
CA TYR A 23 3.42 10.56 0.75
C TYR A 23 4.06 11.95 0.83
N SER A 24 3.36 12.93 1.40
CA SER A 24 3.85 14.29 1.60
C SER A 24 5.11 14.39 2.48
N ASP A 25 5.41 13.36 3.25
CA ASP A 25 6.60 13.29 4.11
C ASP A 25 7.77 12.52 3.49
N LEU A 26 7.59 11.87 2.33
CA LEU A 26 8.65 11.07 1.69
C LEU A 26 9.89 11.88 1.33
N HIS A 27 9.73 13.18 1.02
CA HIS A 27 10.86 14.05 0.69
C HIS A 27 11.85 14.21 1.85
N LYS A 28 11.45 13.90 3.08
CA LYS A 28 12.30 13.95 4.28
C LYS A 28 13.02 12.63 4.56
N ILE A 29 12.69 11.56 3.83
CA ILE A 29 13.20 10.20 4.07
C ILE A 29 14.29 9.92 3.05
N PRO A 30 15.56 9.77 3.48
CA PRO A 30 16.70 9.67 2.55
C PRO A 30 16.90 8.27 1.96
N THR A 31 16.48 7.20 2.66
CA THR A 31 16.75 5.81 2.26
C THR A 31 15.53 4.92 2.45
N ILE A 32 15.51 3.80 1.70
CA ILE A 32 14.46 2.78 1.85
C ILE A 32 14.50 2.14 3.25
N ASP A 33 15.68 1.99 3.84
CA ASP A 33 15.82 1.41 5.18
C ASP A 33 15.16 2.28 6.25
N GLU A 34 15.26 3.59 6.13
CA GLU A 34 14.56 4.51 7.03
C GLU A 34 13.04 4.50 6.81
N LEU A 35 12.59 4.37 5.56
CA LEU A 35 11.18 4.23 5.25
C LEU A 35 10.58 2.96 5.88
N LEU A 36 11.26 1.83 5.75
CA LEU A 36 10.77 0.53 6.20
C LEU A 36 10.93 0.31 7.70
N GLY A 37 11.95 0.93 8.31
CA GLY A 37 12.21 0.82 9.75
C GLY A 37 12.59 -0.58 10.21
N THR A 38 12.48 -0.81 11.52
CA THR A 38 12.93 -2.04 12.20
C THR A 38 12.21 -3.30 11.71
N HIS A 39 10.92 -3.19 11.39
CA HIS A 39 10.11 -4.35 10.96
C HIS A 39 10.15 -4.58 9.44
N LYS A 40 10.89 -3.75 8.70
CA LYS A 40 11.00 -3.83 7.25
C LYS A 40 9.64 -3.76 6.53
N LYS A 41 8.72 -2.97 7.06
CA LYS A 41 7.35 -2.80 6.56
C LYS A 41 6.92 -1.35 6.67
N CYS A 42 6.28 -0.83 5.63
CA CYS A 42 5.70 0.50 5.63
C CYS A 42 4.32 0.49 4.95
N VAL A 43 3.36 1.15 5.57
CA VAL A 43 2.10 1.50 4.94
C VAL A 43 2.18 2.96 4.50
N LEU A 44 1.83 3.22 3.26
CA LEU A 44 1.96 4.51 2.63
C LEU A 44 0.59 5.06 2.21
N LEU A 45 0.28 6.29 2.62
CA LEU A 45 -0.90 7.01 2.18
C LEU A 45 -0.54 7.94 1.00
N TYR A 46 -1.05 7.64 -0.19
CA TYR A 46 -1.07 8.59 -1.30
C TYR A 46 -2.25 9.53 -1.12
N GLN A 47 -1.97 10.77 -0.72
CA GLN A 47 -3.01 11.76 -0.48
C GLN A 47 -3.50 12.37 -1.79
N THR A 48 -4.81 12.41 -1.97
CA THR A 48 -5.48 13.17 -3.03
C THR A 48 -6.04 14.48 -2.51
N SER A 49 -6.21 14.59 -1.19
CA SER A 49 -6.54 15.80 -0.44
C SER A 49 -6.10 15.62 1.00
N HIS A 50 -6.25 16.64 1.85
CA HIS A 50 -5.94 16.52 3.27
C HIS A 50 -6.76 15.39 3.91
N ASN A 51 -6.07 14.44 4.55
CA ASN A 51 -6.64 13.26 5.23
C ASN A 51 -7.46 12.32 4.32
N TYR A 52 -7.30 12.42 3.02
CA TYR A 52 -7.97 11.55 2.05
C TYR A 52 -6.98 11.02 1.03
N GLY A 53 -7.08 9.75 0.70
CA GLY A 53 -6.18 9.14 -0.26
C GLY A 53 -6.33 7.64 -0.37
N HIS A 54 -5.31 7.01 -0.92
CA HIS A 54 -5.25 5.58 -1.20
C HIS A 54 -4.08 4.95 -0.44
N TRP A 55 -4.36 3.84 0.25
CA TRP A 55 -3.35 3.07 0.97
C TRP A 55 -2.62 2.11 0.04
N CYS A 56 -1.30 2.16 0.08
CA CYS A 56 -0.38 1.19 -0.51
C CYS A 56 0.59 0.70 0.56
N CYS A 57 1.38 -0.32 0.26
CA CYS A 57 2.41 -0.76 1.19
C CYS A 57 3.70 -1.20 0.49
N VAL A 58 4.79 -1.13 1.25
CA VAL A 58 6.14 -1.51 0.84
C VAL A 58 6.75 -2.37 1.93
N TRP A 59 7.45 -3.41 1.57
CA TRP A 59 8.19 -4.25 2.52
C TRP A 59 9.43 -4.84 1.87
N GLU A 60 10.33 -5.34 2.70
CA GLU A 60 11.50 -6.10 2.28
C GLU A 60 11.38 -7.53 2.77
N HIS A 61 11.63 -8.48 1.89
CA HIS A 61 11.71 -9.89 2.21
C HIS A 61 12.79 -10.56 1.33
N ASN A 62 13.70 -11.33 1.93
CA ASN A 62 14.82 -11.99 1.22
C ASN A 62 15.62 -11.04 0.31
N ASP A 63 15.96 -9.85 0.80
CA ASP A 63 16.69 -8.80 0.08
C ASP A 63 16.01 -8.29 -1.21
N ILE A 64 14.69 -8.47 -1.31
CA ILE A 64 13.86 -7.93 -2.38
C ILE A 64 12.93 -6.87 -1.78
N ILE A 65 12.80 -5.74 -2.45
CA ILE A 65 11.84 -4.69 -2.10
C ILE A 65 10.54 -4.93 -2.87
N PHE A 66 9.44 -5.02 -2.14
CA PHE A 66 8.11 -5.24 -2.71
C PHE A 66 7.24 -4.00 -2.55
N PHE A 67 6.45 -3.71 -3.56
CA PHE A 67 5.38 -2.70 -3.52
C PHE A 67 4.04 -3.36 -3.83
N PHE A 68 3.01 -2.94 -3.11
CA PHE A 68 1.66 -3.44 -3.31
C PHE A 68 0.64 -2.30 -3.33
N ASP A 69 -0.08 -2.21 -4.43
CA ASP A 69 -1.30 -1.45 -4.60
C ASP A 69 -2.42 -2.43 -4.94
N SER A 70 -3.51 -2.41 -4.18
CA SER A 70 -4.64 -3.32 -4.39
C SER A 70 -5.35 -3.13 -5.74
N TYR A 71 -5.15 -2.00 -6.40
CA TYR A 71 -5.58 -1.79 -7.79
C TYR A 71 -4.63 -2.39 -8.84
N GLY A 72 -3.46 -2.87 -8.43
CA GLY A 72 -2.45 -3.40 -9.35
C GLY A 72 -1.65 -2.33 -10.07
N SER A 73 -1.62 -1.11 -9.55
CA SER A 73 -0.87 0.00 -10.13
C SER A 73 0.60 -0.03 -9.72
N LYS A 74 1.46 0.57 -10.55
CA LYS A 74 2.89 0.73 -10.25
C LYS A 74 3.12 1.71 -9.10
N PRO A 75 4.30 1.67 -8.43
CA PRO A 75 4.69 2.72 -7.51
C PRO A 75 4.56 4.11 -8.16
N ASP A 76 4.06 5.06 -7.37
CA ASP A 76 3.83 6.46 -7.78
C ASP A 76 2.74 6.68 -8.85
N SER A 77 2.06 5.65 -9.33
CA SER A 77 0.95 5.80 -10.28
C SER A 77 -0.23 6.60 -9.71
N GLN A 78 -0.43 6.56 -8.40
CA GLN A 78 -1.50 7.28 -7.73
C GLN A 78 -1.33 8.81 -7.77
N LEU A 79 -0.13 9.30 -8.03
CA LEU A 79 0.16 10.74 -8.14
C LEU A 79 -0.64 11.44 -9.23
N LYS A 80 -1.06 10.71 -10.27
CA LYS A 80 -1.93 11.25 -11.33
C LYS A 80 -3.30 11.71 -10.84
N PHE A 81 -3.75 11.23 -9.68
CA PHE A 81 -5.03 11.60 -9.08
C PHE A 81 -4.93 12.80 -8.13
N VAL A 82 -3.71 13.27 -7.84
CA VAL A 82 -3.51 14.47 -7.04
C VAL A 82 -3.80 15.69 -7.92
N PRO A 83 -4.72 16.60 -7.51
CA PRO A 83 -4.99 17.82 -8.25
C PRO A 83 -3.72 18.63 -8.48
N HIS A 84 -3.58 19.22 -9.66
CA HIS A 84 -2.36 19.93 -10.05
C HIS A 84 -1.99 21.08 -9.10
N ASP A 85 -2.97 21.83 -8.64
CA ASP A 85 -2.84 22.93 -7.68
C ASP A 85 -2.45 22.47 -6.26
N MET A 86 -2.68 21.18 -5.93
CA MET A 86 -2.33 20.60 -4.63
C MET A 86 -0.99 19.85 -4.64
N LYS A 87 -0.38 19.61 -5.79
CA LYS A 87 0.84 18.79 -5.90
C LYS A 87 2.00 19.34 -5.09
N GLU A 88 2.21 20.64 -5.09
CA GLU A 88 3.27 21.28 -4.31
C GLU A 88 2.98 21.21 -2.81
N GLU A 89 1.76 21.54 -2.39
CA GLU A 89 1.31 21.50 -1.00
C GLU A 89 1.42 20.09 -0.41
N LEU A 90 1.05 19.05 -1.19
CA LEU A 90 1.12 17.65 -0.80
C LEU A 90 2.48 16.99 -1.11
N ASN A 91 3.48 17.77 -1.52
CA ASN A 91 4.79 17.24 -1.93
C ASN A 91 4.70 16.06 -2.90
N SER A 92 3.80 16.15 -3.88
CA SER A 92 3.50 15.09 -4.85
C SER A 92 3.99 15.39 -6.26
N ASN A 93 4.90 16.37 -6.42
CA ASN A 93 5.42 16.84 -7.70
C ASN A 93 6.62 16.03 -8.23
N HIS A 94 7.09 15.02 -7.47
CA HIS A 94 8.17 14.11 -7.84
C HIS A 94 7.85 12.66 -7.47
N ASN A 95 8.47 11.71 -8.16
CA ASN A 95 8.32 10.27 -7.92
C ASN A 95 9.26 9.82 -6.80
N TYR A 96 9.00 10.20 -5.56
CA TYR A 96 9.86 9.93 -4.41
C TYR A 96 9.98 8.44 -4.08
N LEU A 97 8.89 7.68 -4.13
CA LEU A 97 8.91 6.27 -3.77
C LEU A 97 9.74 5.44 -4.75
N ILE A 98 9.53 5.62 -6.04
CA ILE A 98 10.33 4.94 -7.08
C ILE A 98 11.82 5.20 -6.85
N ARG A 99 12.21 6.43 -6.57
CA ARG A 99 13.61 6.77 -6.29
C ARG A 99 14.17 6.04 -5.09
N LEU A 100 13.42 6.02 -3.98
CA LEU A 100 13.83 5.29 -2.78
C LEU A 100 14.02 3.80 -3.05
N MET A 101 13.07 3.19 -3.75
CA MET A 101 13.10 1.76 -4.06
C MET A 101 14.31 1.40 -4.94
N TYR A 102 14.51 2.10 -6.04
CA TYR A 102 15.61 1.82 -6.96
C TYR A 102 16.98 2.21 -6.40
N ASN A 103 17.06 3.25 -5.57
CA ASN A 103 18.32 3.62 -4.89
C ASN A 103 18.74 2.62 -3.82
N SER A 104 17.88 1.69 -3.43
CA SER A 104 18.24 0.62 -2.49
C SER A 104 19.31 -0.33 -3.02
N GLY A 105 19.49 -0.40 -4.34
CA GLY A 105 20.37 -1.37 -4.99
C GLY A 105 19.84 -2.80 -4.97
N LYS A 106 18.65 -3.03 -4.43
CA LYS A 106 18.00 -4.35 -4.35
C LYS A 106 17.01 -4.55 -5.50
N PRO A 107 16.71 -5.81 -5.88
CA PRO A 107 15.62 -6.10 -6.79
C PRO A 107 14.30 -5.52 -6.27
N VAL A 108 13.47 -5.02 -7.17
CA VAL A 108 12.17 -4.45 -6.88
C VAL A 108 11.08 -5.24 -7.60
N GLU A 109 10.08 -5.69 -6.86
CA GLU A 109 8.90 -6.35 -7.40
C GLU A 109 7.64 -5.62 -6.96
N PHE A 110 6.61 -5.61 -7.80
CA PHE A 110 5.33 -4.98 -7.47
C PHE A 110 4.15 -5.75 -8.05
N ASN A 111 3.03 -5.68 -7.33
CA ASN A 111 1.78 -6.29 -7.74
C ASN A 111 1.23 -5.59 -8.99
N GLN A 112 0.85 -6.38 -10.01
CA GLN A 112 0.18 -5.90 -11.22
C GLN A 112 -1.27 -6.42 -11.33
N TYR A 113 -1.74 -7.17 -10.33
CA TYR A 113 -3.08 -7.74 -10.32
C TYR A 113 -4.05 -6.80 -9.61
N GLN A 114 -5.20 -6.55 -10.24
CA GLN A 114 -6.29 -5.83 -9.62
C GLN A 114 -7.03 -6.76 -8.65
N LEU A 115 -6.92 -6.48 -7.36
CA LEU A 115 -7.61 -7.22 -6.29
C LEU A 115 -8.82 -6.45 -5.78
N GLN A 116 -8.67 -5.16 -5.53
CA GLN A 116 -9.75 -4.27 -5.12
C GLN A 116 -10.58 -3.82 -6.31
N SER A 117 -11.89 -3.76 -6.13
CA SER A 117 -12.81 -3.12 -7.09
C SER A 117 -12.52 -1.62 -7.23
N ARG A 118 -12.65 -1.11 -8.45
CA ARG A 118 -12.55 0.34 -8.71
C ARG A 118 -13.86 1.10 -8.46
N ASP A 119 -14.86 0.43 -7.91
CA ASP A 119 -16.09 1.08 -7.48
C ASP A 119 -15.77 2.15 -6.42
N PRO A 120 -16.19 3.41 -6.60
CA PRO A 120 -15.89 4.49 -5.65
C PRO A 120 -16.49 4.27 -4.25
N HIS A 121 -17.45 3.36 -4.13
CA HIS A 121 -18.03 2.99 -2.84
C HIS A 121 -17.22 1.90 -2.10
N VAL A 122 -16.15 1.38 -2.68
CA VAL A 122 -15.30 0.37 -2.06
C VAL A 122 -14.04 1.02 -1.49
N ALA A 123 -13.90 1.02 -0.18
CA ALA A 123 -12.79 1.62 0.57
C ALA A 123 -11.99 0.55 1.33
N SER A 124 -11.56 -0.51 0.63
CA SER A 124 -10.89 -1.66 1.23
C SER A 124 -9.36 -1.62 1.15
N CYS A 125 -8.75 -0.59 0.55
CA CYS A 125 -7.31 -0.52 0.30
C CYS A 125 -6.46 -0.70 1.57
N GLY A 126 -6.85 -0.10 2.69
CA GLY A 126 -6.15 -0.27 3.96
C GLY A 126 -6.16 -1.72 4.46
N ARG A 127 -7.29 -2.42 4.31
CA ARG A 127 -7.42 -3.83 4.68
C ARG A 127 -6.55 -4.73 3.80
N TRP A 128 -6.48 -4.43 2.51
CA TRP A 128 -5.58 -5.12 1.59
C TRP A 128 -4.11 -4.97 2.02
N CYS A 129 -3.69 -3.76 2.38
CA CYS A 129 -2.33 -3.51 2.88
C CYS A 129 -2.04 -4.25 4.17
N VAL A 130 -2.96 -4.20 5.14
CA VAL A 130 -2.82 -4.92 6.43
C VAL A 130 -2.69 -6.43 6.18
N ASN A 131 -3.57 -7.01 5.39
CA ASN A 131 -3.50 -8.44 5.10
C ASN A 131 -2.19 -8.80 4.38
N ARG A 132 -1.79 -8.01 3.38
CA ARG A 132 -0.56 -8.26 2.63
C ARG A 132 0.69 -8.24 3.52
N LEU A 133 0.78 -7.27 4.44
CA LEU A 133 1.91 -7.14 5.36
C LEU A 133 1.91 -8.19 6.48
N ARG A 134 0.77 -8.83 6.76
CA ARG A 134 0.72 -9.98 7.68
C ARG A 134 1.35 -11.23 7.09
N PHE A 135 1.42 -11.34 5.76
CA PHE A 135 1.95 -12.50 5.02
C PHE A 135 3.00 -12.06 4.01
N PRO A 136 4.09 -11.41 4.45
CA PRO A 136 5.09 -10.84 3.55
C PRO A 136 5.89 -11.89 2.75
N GLU A 137 5.90 -13.14 3.22
CA GLU A 137 6.60 -14.27 2.61
C GLU A 137 5.87 -14.86 1.40
N ILE A 138 4.56 -14.62 1.27
CA ILE A 138 3.78 -15.13 0.13
C ILE A 138 4.14 -14.34 -1.12
N SER A 139 4.49 -15.03 -2.21
CA SER A 139 4.83 -14.38 -3.48
C SER A 139 3.63 -13.61 -4.05
N ILE A 140 3.90 -12.66 -4.93
CA ILE A 140 2.86 -11.87 -5.61
C ILE A 140 1.89 -12.77 -6.37
N ASP A 141 2.41 -13.74 -7.12
CA ASP A 141 1.58 -14.64 -7.93
C ASP A 141 0.76 -15.59 -7.06
N GLU A 142 1.34 -16.13 -6.01
CA GLU A 142 0.63 -17.01 -5.07
C GLU A 142 -0.48 -16.26 -4.33
N TYR A 143 -0.22 -15.05 -3.87
CA TYR A 143 -1.20 -14.20 -3.22
C TYR A 143 -2.39 -13.91 -4.15
N HIS A 144 -2.11 -13.56 -5.42
CA HIS A 144 -3.12 -13.38 -6.44
C HIS A 144 -3.96 -14.64 -6.64
N THR A 145 -3.31 -15.81 -6.75
CA THR A 145 -3.99 -17.10 -6.97
C THR A 145 -4.95 -17.43 -5.83
N ILE A 146 -4.56 -17.20 -4.58
CA ILE A 146 -5.41 -17.42 -3.40
C ILE A 146 -6.72 -16.63 -3.54
N PHE A 147 -6.64 -15.33 -3.83
CA PHE A 147 -7.83 -14.50 -3.95
C PHE A 147 -8.62 -14.76 -5.24
N LYS A 148 -7.96 -15.11 -6.33
CA LYS A 148 -8.61 -15.53 -7.58
C LYS A 148 -9.45 -16.78 -7.35
N ASP A 149 -8.91 -17.78 -6.67
CA ASP A 149 -9.65 -19.03 -6.40
C ASP A 149 -10.82 -18.78 -5.43
N ALA A 150 -10.60 -17.98 -4.38
CA ALA A 150 -11.66 -17.61 -3.45
C ALA A 150 -12.78 -16.79 -4.12
N SER A 151 -12.46 -16.03 -5.17
CA SER A 151 -13.44 -15.20 -5.88
C SER A 151 -14.54 -15.98 -6.59
N LYS A 152 -14.38 -17.30 -6.75
CA LYS A 152 -15.43 -18.20 -7.25
C LYS A 152 -16.60 -18.32 -6.27
N TYR A 153 -16.38 -18.02 -4.99
CA TYR A 153 -17.35 -18.24 -3.91
C TYR A 153 -17.75 -16.95 -3.21
N ILE A 154 -16.86 -15.96 -3.15
CA ILE A 154 -17.09 -14.70 -2.43
C ILE A 154 -16.39 -13.54 -3.16
N ASN A 155 -17.03 -12.39 -3.16
CA ASN A 155 -16.40 -11.16 -3.66
C ASN A 155 -15.11 -10.85 -2.88
N LYS A 156 -14.03 -10.49 -3.57
CA LYS A 156 -12.71 -10.25 -2.96
C LYS A 156 -12.73 -9.14 -1.91
N ASP A 157 -13.45 -8.04 -2.15
CA ASP A 157 -13.54 -6.93 -1.20
C ASP A 157 -14.35 -7.31 0.04
N LYS A 158 -15.36 -8.17 -0.09
CA LYS A 158 -16.05 -8.76 1.06
C LYS A 158 -15.14 -9.68 1.84
N LEU A 159 -14.40 -10.53 1.14
CA LEU A 159 -13.46 -11.47 1.78
C LEU A 159 -12.41 -10.73 2.58
N ILE A 160 -11.78 -9.70 2.02
CA ILE A 160 -10.73 -8.95 2.75
C ILE A 160 -11.30 -8.23 3.98
N CYS A 161 -12.54 -7.77 3.95
CA CYS A 161 -13.20 -7.20 5.11
C CYS A 161 -13.47 -8.23 6.22
N LEU A 162 -13.70 -9.49 5.86
CA LEU A 162 -13.83 -10.59 6.84
C LEU A 162 -12.49 -11.02 7.43
N LEU A 163 -11.43 -11.00 6.61
CA LEU A 163 -10.08 -11.39 7.05
C LEU A 163 -9.41 -10.32 7.91
N VAL A 164 -9.81 -9.07 7.74
CA VAL A 164 -9.29 -7.91 8.47
C VAL A 164 -10.47 -7.14 9.07
N PRO A 165 -11.13 -7.70 10.08
CA PRO A 165 -12.23 -7.02 10.77
C PRO A 165 -11.71 -5.88 11.63
N LEU A 166 -12.60 -4.93 11.93
CA LEU A 166 -12.38 -3.88 12.94
C LEU A 166 -12.73 -4.38 14.33
#